data_27f35a81309555f813002a2d792bfe1b
#
_entry.id   27f35a81309555f813002a2d792bfe1b
#
_cell.length_a   1.000
_cell.length_b   1.000
_cell.length_c   1.000
_cell.angle_alpha   90.00
_cell.angle_beta   90.00
_cell.angle_gamma   90.00
#
_symmetry.space_group_name_H-M   'P 1'
#
loop_
_entity.id
_entity.type
_entity.pdbx_description
1 polymer ?
#
loop_
_entity_poly.entity_id
_entity_poly.type
_entity_poly.pdbx_seq_one_letter_code
_entity_poly.pdbx_strand_id
1 'polypeptide(L)'
;MDNTKEELNAMCKSIAEELDGYAYGELIYSESEGGFIEKDDEHEDDGLYSWLSNDALDIKVLTDLGGKEIYGARICVTFGGPNIYVDTDDGLVKGYWGCARATAELSGSICDTINDMIAEIREC
;
A
#
# COMPACT_ATOMS: atom_id res chain seq x y z
N MET A 1 30.15 0.43 5.05
CA MET A 1 29.17 1.49 5.34
C MET A 1 27.77 0.93 5.12
N ASP A 2 26.89 1.13 6.06
CA ASP A 2 25.56 0.54 6.03
C ASP A 2 24.59 1.44 5.28
N ASN A 3 24.07 0.96 4.14
CA ASN A 3 23.10 1.69 3.31
C ASN A 3 21.66 1.30 3.62
N THR A 4 21.42 0.57 4.71
CA THR A 4 20.11 0.03 5.05
C THR A 4 19.03 1.11 5.09
N LYS A 5 19.32 2.25 5.74
CA LYS A 5 18.34 3.33 5.84
C LYS A 5 18.02 3.94 4.48
N GLU A 6 19.03 4.13 3.62
CA GLU A 6 18.83 4.68 2.29
C GLU A 6 18.01 3.74 1.42
N GLU A 7 18.29 2.44 1.48
CA GLU A 7 17.52 1.43 0.77
C GLU A 7 16.09 1.37 1.27
N LEU A 8 15.89 1.43 2.58
CA LEU A 8 14.56 1.42 3.19
C LEU A 8 13.76 2.66 2.77
N ASN A 9 14.37 3.84 2.80
CA ASN A 9 13.73 5.06 2.32
C ASN A 9 13.30 4.93 0.86
N ALA A 10 14.16 4.39 0.01
CA ALA A 10 13.85 4.21 -1.41
C ALA A 10 12.70 3.23 -1.61
N MET A 11 12.64 2.16 -0.83
CA MET A 11 11.56 1.18 -0.91
C MET A 11 10.22 1.78 -0.49
N CYS A 12 10.19 2.50 0.63
CA CYS A 12 8.97 3.16 1.10
C CYS A 12 8.48 4.21 0.10
N LYS A 13 9.40 5.01 -0.44
CA LYS A 13 9.07 6.02 -1.43
C LYS A 13 8.52 5.40 -2.71
N SER A 14 9.14 4.32 -3.17
CA SER A 14 8.69 3.60 -4.37
C SER A 14 7.26 3.08 -4.20
N ILE A 15 6.95 2.48 -3.07
CA ILE A 15 5.61 1.97 -2.78
C ILE A 15 4.60 3.12 -2.75
N ALA A 16 4.93 4.22 -2.09
CA ALA A 16 4.06 5.40 -2.03
C ALA A 16 3.81 5.99 -3.41
N GLU A 17 4.86 6.11 -4.24
CA GLU A 17 4.74 6.66 -5.60
C GLU A 17 3.89 5.75 -6.49
N GLU A 18 4.02 4.44 -6.38
CA GLU A 18 3.21 3.50 -7.15
C GLU A 18 1.73 3.61 -6.77
N LEU A 19 1.42 3.64 -5.49
CA LEU A 19 0.04 3.77 -5.03
C LEU A 19 -0.56 5.13 -5.42
N ASP A 20 0.19 6.20 -5.26
CA ASP A 20 -0.26 7.53 -5.67
C ASP A 20 -0.45 7.61 -7.18
N GLY A 21 0.46 7.03 -7.96
CA GLY A 21 0.34 6.95 -9.41
C GLY A 21 -0.93 6.22 -9.84
N TYR A 22 -1.28 5.15 -9.14
CA TYR A 22 -2.54 4.44 -9.36
C TYR A 22 -3.75 5.34 -9.08
N ALA A 23 -3.73 6.05 -7.95
CA ALA A 23 -4.82 6.95 -7.57
C ALA A 23 -5.02 8.09 -8.56
N TYR A 24 -3.94 8.60 -9.15
CA TYR A 24 -4.00 9.69 -10.13
C TYR A 24 -4.27 9.21 -11.55
N GLY A 25 -4.40 7.90 -11.77
CA GLY A 25 -4.69 7.33 -13.08
C GLY A 25 -3.49 7.23 -14.02
N GLU A 26 -2.28 7.39 -13.49
CA GLU A 26 -1.04 7.27 -14.27
C GLU A 26 -0.57 5.83 -14.39
N LEU A 27 -0.86 5.01 -13.38
CA LEU A 27 -0.47 3.61 -13.30
C LEU A 27 -1.69 2.72 -13.24
N ILE A 28 -1.52 1.47 -13.69
CA ILE A 28 -2.47 0.40 -13.49
C ILE A 28 -1.76 -0.76 -12.78
N TYR A 29 -2.52 -1.64 -12.17
CA TYR A 29 -1.97 -2.85 -11.57
C TYR A 29 -2.14 -4.02 -12.53
N SER A 30 -1.04 -4.69 -12.85
CA SER A 30 -1.06 -5.85 -13.77
C SER A 30 -0.55 -7.08 -13.06
N GLU A 31 -1.40 -8.08 -12.90
CA GLU A 31 -1.01 -9.37 -12.33
C GLU A 31 0.01 -10.08 -13.23
N SER A 32 -0.17 -9.99 -14.54
CA SER A 32 0.75 -10.63 -15.49
C SER A 32 2.14 -10.06 -15.46
N GLU A 33 2.27 -8.75 -15.20
CA GLU A 33 3.55 -8.07 -15.06
C GLU A 33 4.06 -8.06 -13.61
N GLY A 34 3.23 -8.50 -12.68
CA GLY A 34 3.61 -8.62 -11.27
C GLY A 34 3.68 -7.32 -10.49
N GLY A 35 2.96 -6.28 -10.92
CA GLY A 35 2.97 -5.02 -10.18
C GLY A 35 2.32 -3.87 -10.92
N PHE A 36 2.62 -2.66 -10.44
CA PHE A 36 2.14 -1.43 -11.07
C PHE A 36 2.99 -1.09 -12.29
N ILE A 37 2.32 -0.78 -13.38
CA ILE A 37 2.96 -0.40 -14.66
C ILE A 37 2.31 0.87 -15.19
N GLU A 38 3.00 1.52 -16.11
CA GLU A 38 2.43 2.67 -16.82
C GLU A 38 1.22 2.21 -17.64
N LYS A 39 0.20 3.05 -17.65
CA LYS A 39 -1.02 2.76 -18.39
C LYS A 39 -0.72 2.68 -19.89
N ASP A 40 -1.15 1.60 -20.52
CA ASP A 40 -0.97 1.38 -21.95
C ASP A 40 -2.22 0.73 -22.57
N ASP A 41 -2.20 0.51 -23.88
CA ASP A 41 -3.33 -0.08 -24.60
C ASP A 41 -3.32 -1.61 -24.57
N GLU A 42 -2.23 -2.23 -24.17
CA GLU A 42 -2.05 -3.69 -24.18
C GLU A 42 -2.50 -4.36 -22.89
N HIS A 43 -2.46 -3.63 -21.78
CA HIS A 43 -2.76 -4.17 -20.46
C HIS A 43 -4.01 -3.55 -19.87
N GLU A 44 -4.83 -4.38 -19.25
CA GLU A 44 -5.99 -3.94 -18.51
C GLU A 44 -5.61 -3.77 -17.04
N ASP A 45 -6.28 -2.85 -16.35
CA ASP A 45 -6.11 -2.66 -14.92
C ASP A 45 -6.83 -3.78 -14.17
N ASP A 46 -6.07 -4.64 -13.51
CA ASP A 46 -6.62 -5.70 -12.67
C ASP A 46 -7.18 -5.18 -11.35
N GLY A 47 -6.90 -3.93 -11.04
CA GLY A 47 -7.49 -3.22 -9.91
C GLY A 47 -6.72 -3.32 -8.61
N LEU A 48 -7.06 -2.42 -7.70
CA LEU A 48 -6.41 -2.33 -6.41
C LEU A 48 -6.68 -3.56 -5.54
N TYR A 49 -7.84 -4.21 -5.74
CA TYR A 49 -8.14 -5.46 -5.05
C TYR A 49 -7.12 -6.56 -5.39
N SER A 50 -6.70 -6.64 -6.66
CA SER A 50 -5.67 -7.59 -7.07
C SER A 50 -4.33 -7.29 -6.41
N TRP A 51 -3.97 -6.00 -6.30
CA TRP A 51 -2.78 -5.61 -5.55
C TRP A 51 -2.87 -6.09 -4.09
N LEU A 52 -4.00 -5.84 -3.45
CA LEU A 52 -4.21 -6.24 -2.07
C LEU A 52 -4.11 -7.77 -1.92
N SER A 53 -4.72 -8.52 -2.83
CA SER A 53 -4.74 -9.98 -2.78
C SER A 53 -3.36 -10.59 -3.04
N ASN A 54 -2.57 -9.98 -3.91
CA ASN A 54 -1.27 -10.53 -4.31
C ASN A 54 -0.11 -10.05 -3.43
N ASP A 55 -0.14 -8.79 -3.00
CA ASP A 55 1.00 -8.17 -2.33
C ASP A 55 0.84 -8.06 -0.82
N ALA A 56 -0.38 -8.05 -0.31
CA ALA A 56 -0.59 -7.93 1.13
C ALA A 56 -0.31 -9.25 1.84
N LEU A 57 0.60 -9.20 2.81
CA LEU A 57 0.94 -10.35 3.66
C LEU A 57 0.06 -10.40 4.91
N ASP A 58 -0.39 -9.26 5.38
CA ASP A 58 -1.28 -9.13 6.53
C ASP A 58 -2.03 -7.82 6.44
N ILE A 59 -3.27 -7.81 6.88
CA ILE A 59 -4.12 -6.62 6.88
C ILE A 59 -4.77 -6.48 8.25
N LYS A 60 -4.53 -5.33 8.90
CA LYS A 60 -5.19 -4.98 10.15
C LYS A 60 -6.07 -3.77 9.92
N VAL A 61 -7.25 -3.80 10.45
CA VAL A 61 -8.26 -2.76 10.23
C VAL A 61 -8.52 -2.02 11.55
N LEU A 62 -8.50 -0.70 11.50
CA LEU A 62 -8.84 0.16 12.62
C LEU A 62 -10.31 0.55 12.51
N THR A 63 -11.08 0.21 13.53
CA THR A 63 -12.53 0.47 13.56
C THR A 63 -12.91 1.17 14.84
N ASP A 64 -14.16 1.66 14.88
CA ASP A 64 -14.79 2.07 16.13
C ASP A 64 -15.03 0.85 17.03
N LEU A 65 -15.44 1.09 18.25
CA LEU A 65 -15.66 0.02 19.23
C LEU A 65 -16.71 -1.00 18.76
N GLY A 66 -17.70 -0.55 17.99
CA GLY A 66 -18.71 -1.43 17.42
C GLY A 66 -18.31 -2.17 16.16
N GLY A 67 -17.13 -1.87 15.60
CA GLY A 67 -16.63 -2.49 14.39
C GLY A 67 -17.35 -2.09 13.10
N LYS A 68 -18.10 -1.00 13.14
CA LYS A 68 -18.93 -0.57 12.00
C LYS A 68 -18.19 0.38 11.05
N GLU A 69 -17.48 1.34 11.60
CA GLU A 69 -16.74 2.32 10.79
C GLU A 69 -15.28 1.99 10.73
N ILE A 70 -14.69 2.12 9.54
CA ILE A 70 -13.26 1.93 9.32
C ILE A 70 -12.58 3.29 9.32
N TYR A 71 -11.64 3.49 10.24
CA TYR A 71 -10.83 4.70 10.30
C TYR A 71 -9.54 4.57 9.50
N GLY A 72 -9.09 3.35 9.26
CA GLY A 72 -7.89 3.11 8.51
C GLY A 72 -7.52 1.64 8.50
N ALA A 73 -6.42 1.34 7.82
CA ALA A 73 -5.89 -0.01 7.74
C ALA A 73 -4.37 0.04 7.73
N ARG A 74 -3.76 -1.02 8.26
CA ARG A 74 -2.33 -1.27 8.14
C ARG A 74 -2.14 -2.51 7.29
N ILE A 75 -1.49 -2.34 6.15
CA ILE A 75 -1.26 -3.41 5.20
C ILE A 75 0.24 -3.72 5.17
N CYS A 76 0.61 -4.93 5.58
CA CYS A 76 2.01 -5.37 5.54
C CYS A 76 2.31 -5.85 4.13
N VAL A 77 3.29 -5.24 3.47
CA VAL A 77 3.66 -5.59 2.09
C VAL A 77 5.02 -6.28 1.99
N THR A 78 5.89 -6.12 2.99
CA THR A 78 7.12 -6.92 3.11
C THR A 78 7.36 -7.31 4.55
N PHE A 79 7.97 -8.47 4.75
CA PHE A 79 8.23 -8.99 6.09
C PHE A 79 9.47 -9.89 6.08
N GLY A 80 10.20 -9.90 7.19
CA GLY A 80 11.31 -10.82 7.37
C GLY A 80 12.69 -10.22 7.17
N GLY A 81 12.87 -9.33 6.23
CA GLY A 81 14.05 -8.48 6.06
C GLY A 81 13.63 -7.07 6.43
N PRO A 82 13.36 -6.18 5.48
CA PRO A 82 12.60 -4.98 5.80
C PRO A 82 11.14 -5.35 6.06
N ASN A 83 10.54 -4.72 7.07
CA ASN A 83 9.10 -4.80 7.30
C ASN A 83 8.50 -3.47 6.83
N ILE A 84 7.63 -3.51 5.84
CA ILE A 84 7.03 -2.29 5.28
C ILE A 84 5.51 -2.40 5.36
N TYR A 85 4.90 -1.33 5.85
CA TYR A 85 3.45 -1.22 6.04
C TYR A 85 2.91 0.01 5.31
N VAL A 86 1.75 -0.18 4.70
CA VAL A 86 0.94 0.91 4.16
C VAL A 86 -0.12 1.23 5.22
N ASP A 87 -0.02 2.41 5.85
CA ASP A 87 -0.91 2.85 6.92
C ASP A 87 -1.82 3.95 6.41
N THR A 88 -3.11 3.64 6.21
CA THR A 88 -4.04 4.62 5.64
C THR A 88 -4.62 5.58 6.68
N ASP A 89 -4.52 5.28 7.98
CA ASP A 89 -5.06 6.16 9.02
C ASP A 89 -4.25 7.44 9.17
N ASP A 90 -2.93 7.38 9.00
CA ASP A 90 -2.06 8.57 9.05
C ASP A 90 -1.46 8.93 7.69
N GLY A 91 -1.76 8.15 6.65
CA GLY A 91 -1.33 8.45 5.30
C GLY A 91 0.15 8.26 5.07
N LEU A 92 0.74 7.21 5.65
CA LEU A 92 2.18 6.94 5.54
C LEU A 92 2.46 5.51 5.11
N VAL A 93 3.52 5.35 4.32
CA VAL A 93 4.21 4.07 4.16
C VAL A 93 5.32 4.06 5.20
N LYS A 94 5.36 3.05 6.05
CA LYS A 94 6.31 2.95 7.16
C LYS A 94 7.19 1.73 6.98
N GLY A 95 8.50 1.93 7.09
CA GLY A 95 9.46 0.85 6.96
C GLY A 95 10.35 0.70 8.19
N TYR A 96 10.67 -0.55 8.49
CA TYR A 96 11.53 -0.92 9.62
C TYR A 96 12.49 -2.00 9.16
N TRP A 97 13.78 -1.78 9.37
CA TRP A 97 14.80 -2.76 9.01
C TRP A 97 15.92 -2.70 10.05
N GLY A 98 15.93 -3.67 10.98
CA GLY A 98 16.81 -3.60 12.14
C GLY A 98 16.51 -2.35 12.95
N CYS A 99 17.51 -1.48 13.14
CA CYS A 99 17.33 -0.21 13.85
C CYS A 99 16.93 0.94 12.92
N ALA A 100 16.91 0.72 11.60
CA ALA A 100 16.56 1.74 10.64
C ALA A 100 15.04 1.90 10.53
N ARG A 101 14.59 3.13 10.34
CA ARG A 101 13.17 3.48 10.12
C ARG A 101 13.06 4.44 8.96
N ALA A 102 11.99 4.32 8.22
CA ALA A 102 11.70 5.20 7.08
C ALA A 102 10.20 5.42 6.97
N THR A 103 9.82 6.56 6.41
CA THR A 103 8.43 6.85 6.08
C THR A 103 8.36 7.53 4.73
N ALA A 104 7.23 7.38 4.05
CA ALA A 104 6.91 8.12 2.83
C ALA A 104 5.44 8.49 2.88
N GLU A 105 5.09 9.66 2.37
CA GLU A 105 3.72 10.14 2.42
C GLU A 105 2.87 9.54 1.30
N LEU A 106 1.61 9.22 1.64
CA LEU A 106 0.57 8.80 0.71
C LEU A 106 -0.43 9.93 0.52
N SER A 107 -1.02 10.02 -0.67
CA SER A 107 -2.12 10.96 -0.89
C SER A 107 -3.36 10.52 -0.11
N GLY A 108 -4.21 11.48 0.27
CA GLY A 108 -5.50 11.18 0.88
C GLY A 108 -6.39 10.40 -0.06
N SER A 109 -6.27 10.63 -1.36
CA SER A 109 -7.05 9.94 -2.38
C SER A 109 -6.84 8.43 -2.34
N ILE A 110 -5.58 7.96 -2.31
CA ILE A 110 -5.32 6.52 -2.27
C ILE A 110 -5.74 5.91 -0.92
N CYS A 111 -5.57 6.64 0.17
CA CYS A 111 -6.00 6.17 1.49
C CYS A 111 -7.51 5.96 1.54
N ASP A 112 -8.28 6.91 1.02
CA ASP A 112 -9.74 6.79 0.95
C ASP A 112 -10.15 5.63 0.06
N THR A 113 -9.50 5.45 -1.08
CA THR A 113 -9.79 4.35 -2.00
C THR A 113 -9.54 2.99 -1.34
N ILE A 114 -8.43 2.85 -0.62
CA ILE A 114 -8.11 1.61 0.10
C ILE A 114 -9.14 1.36 1.20
N ASN A 115 -9.48 2.38 1.98
CA ASN A 115 -10.46 2.24 3.06
C ASN A 115 -11.84 1.83 2.54
N ASP A 116 -12.28 2.43 1.44
CA ASP A 116 -13.56 2.09 0.80
C ASP A 116 -13.56 0.66 0.28
N MET A 117 -12.46 0.23 -0.33
CA MET A 117 -12.32 -1.14 -0.81
C MET A 117 -12.38 -2.16 0.33
N ILE A 118 -11.70 -1.88 1.43
CA ILE A 118 -11.72 -2.77 2.61
C ILE A 118 -13.11 -2.82 3.22
N ALA A 119 -13.81 -1.69 3.27
CA ALA A 119 -15.19 -1.64 3.77
C ALA A 119 -16.11 -2.53 2.92
N GLU A 120 -15.97 -2.50 1.60
CA GLU A 120 -16.75 -3.36 0.69
C GLU A 120 -16.44 -4.84 0.94
N ILE A 121 -15.18 -5.19 1.10
CA ILE A 121 -14.77 -6.57 1.36
C ILE A 121 -15.40 -7.08 2.66
N ARG A 122 -15.46 -6.26 3.70
CA ARG A 122 -16.02 -6.65 5.00
C ARG A 122 -17.51 -6.83 4.98
N GLU A 123 -18.21 -6.19 4.06
CA GLU A 123 -19.67 -6.32 3.94
C GLU A 123 -20.11 -7.58 3.20
N CYS A 124 -19.20 -8.22 2.52
CA CYS A 124 -19.50 -9.45 1.75
C CYS A 124 -19.64 -10.69 2.61
#